data_65ad04e80f2f452de71d666073262019
#
_entry.id   65ad04e80f2f452de71d666073262019
#
_cell.length_a   1.000
_cell.length_b   1.000
_cell.length_c   1.000
_cell.angle_alpha   90.00
_cell.angle_beta   90.00
_cell.angle_gamma   90.00
#
_symmetry.space_group_name_H-M   'P 1'
#
loop_
_entity.id
_entity.type
_entity.pdbx_description
1 polymer ?
#
loop_
_entity_poly.entity_id
_entity_poly.type
_entity_poly.pdbx_seq_one_letter_code
_entity_poly.pdbx_strand_id
1 'polypeptide(L)'
;MSRLTALNPDQASGKAHDLFNAINKKLGMVPNMMRTMGNSPAVLEAYLNFGDALGRGTLGNRLGELIAVAVAEANQCQYCASAHTFIGKNLVKVNEETILAARTQQPIDMRTDAALKFARVLVEKRGRVSDADVAEVRDAGFSEGEVGEIVAHVALNTFTNYFNNTAGTIVDFPVVELLKVSLV
;
A
#
# COMPACT_ATOMS: atom_id res chain seq x y z
N MET A 1 -8.96 -13.28 -15.42
CA MET A 1 -9.67 -14.13 -14.46
C MET A 1 -8.88 -14.15 -13.15
N SER A 2 -9.57 -14.15 -12.01
CA SER A 2 -8.92 -14.32 -10.71
C SER A 2 -8.33 -15.74 -10.60
N ARG A 3 -7.11 -15.84 -10.04
CA ARG A 3 -6.44 -17.14 -9.79
C ARG A 3 -6.75 -17.70 -8.41
N LEU A 4 -7.05 -16.81 -7.43
CA LEU A 4 -7.53 -17.18 -6.11
C LEU A 4 -8.95 -16.63 -5.92
N THR A 5 -9.83 -17.43 -5.33
CA THR A 5 -11.24 -17.08 -5.13
C THR A 5 -11.39 -16.10 -3.97
N ALA A 6 -12.09 -14.99 -4.18
CA ALA A 6 -12.55 -14.14 -3.11
C ALA A 6 -13.74 -14.80 -2.39
N LEU A 7 -13.63 -15.03 -1.08
CA LEU A 7 -14.71 -15.62 -0.29
C LEU A 7 -15.95 -14.70 -0.28
N ASN A 8 -17.12 -15.31 -0.24
CA ASN A 8 -18.34 -14.56 0.03
C ASN A 8 -18.44 -14.30 1.55
N PRO A 9 -18.46 -13.04 2.02
CA PRO A 9 -18.56 -12.72 3.43
C PRO A 9 -19.76 -13.37 4.13
N ASP A 10 -20.92 -13.47 3.45
CA ASP A 10 -22.15 -14.04 4.00
C ASP A 10 -22.08 -15.57 4.18
N GLN A 11 -21.12 -16.22 3.51
CA GLN A 11 -20.89 -17.66 3.56
C GLN A 11 -19.64 -18.04 4.36
N ALA A 12 -18.88 -17.04 4.78
CA ALA A 12 -17.68 -17.27 5.59
C ALA A 12 -18.06 -17.78 6.98
N SER A 13 -17.21 -18.58 7.59
CA SER A 13 -17.39 -19.12 8.92
C SER A 13 -16.15 -18.94 9.79
N GLY A 14 -16.31 -19.13 11.11
CA GLY A 14 -15.20 -19.05 12.07
C GLY A 14 -14.45 -17.74 12.01
N LYS A 15 -13.13 -17.78 12.16
CA LYS A 15 -12.27 -16.58 12.22
C LYS A 15 -12.36 -15.68 10.99
N ALA A 16 -12.54 -16.24 9.78
CA ALA A 16 -12.72 -15.43 8.57
C ALA A 16 -13.97 -14.57 8.64
N HIS A 17 -15.09 -15.14 9.08
CA HIS A 17 -16.35 -14.43 9.29
C HIS A 17 -16.18 -13.26 10.28
N ASP A 18 -15.53 -13.50 11.44
CA ASP A 18 -15.32 -12.47 12.47
C ASP A 18 -14.47 -11.31 11.92
N LEU A 19 -13.40 -11.62 11.19
CA LEU A 19 -12.56 -10.62 10.55
C LEU A 19 -13.33 -9.81 9.50
N PHE A 20 -14.13 -10.46 8.65
CA PHE A 20 -14.95 -9.76 7.66
C PHE A 20 -15.98 -8.84 8.30
N ASN A 21 -16.61 -9.25 9.39
CA ASN A 21 -17.54 -8.40 10.14
C ASN A 21 -16.84 -7.16 10.70
N ALA A 22 -15.63 -7.32 11.26
CA ALA A 22 -14.84 -6.20 11.75
C ALA A 22 -14.44 -5.23 10.63
N ILE A 23 -14.02 -5.75 9.48
CA ILE A 23 -13.68 -4.96 8.29
C ILE A 23 -14.91 -4.21 7.78
N ASN A 24 -16.04 -4.89 7.61
CA ASN A 24 -17.29 -4.27 7.14
C ASN A 24 -17.76 -3.15 8.06
N LYS A 25 -17.66 -3.35 9.37
CA LYS A 25 -17.99 -2.31 10.36
C LYS A 25 -17.10 -1.07 10.23
N LYS A 26 -15.81 -1.24 9.87
CA LYS A 26 -14.83 -0.15 9.75
C LYS A 26 -14.90 0.56 8.40
N LEU A 27 -15.10 -0.19 7.31
CA LEU A 27 -15.00 0.31 5.94
C LEU A 27 -16.34 0.42 5.20
N GLY A 28 -17.41 -0.18 5.71
CA GLY A 28 -18.70 -0.27 5.04
C GLY A 28 -18.75 -1.34 3.93
N MET A 29 -17.65 -2.02 3.68
CA MET A 29 -17.51 -3.12 2.72
C MET A 29 -16.34 -4.03 3.09
N VAL A 30 -16.28 -5.22 2.50
CA VAL A 30 -15.10 -6.09 2.58
C VAL A 30 -14.44 -6.13 1.21
N PRO A 31 -13.29 -5.43 0.99
CA PRO A 31 -12.62 -5.38 -0.30
C PRO A 31 -12.20 -6.77 -0.81
N ASN A 32 -12.19 -6.95 -2.13
CA ASN A 32 -11.87 -8.23 -2.77
C ASN A 32 -10.51 -8.81 -2.36
N MET A 33 -9.49 -7.95 -2.14
CA MET A 33 -8.21 -8.40 -1.60
C MET A 33 -8.39 -9.07 -0.23
N MET A 34 -9.13 -8.44 0.67
CA MET A 34 -9.35 -8.98 2.02
C MET A 34 -10.22 -10.25 2.00
N ARG A 35 -11.21 -10.30 1.10
CA ARG A 35 -12.01 -11.51 0.84
C ARG A 35 -11.13 -12.66 0.35
N THR A 36 -10.18 -12.35 -0.53
CA THR A 36 -9.23 -13.35 -1.05
C THR A 36 -8.23 -13.79 0.01
N MET A 37 -7.71 -12.84 0.83
CA MET A 37 -6.86 -13.16 1.98
C MET A 37 -7.59 -14.01 3.03
N GLY A 38 -8.91 -13.87 3.15
CA GLY A 38 -9.74 -14.63 4.08
C GLY A 38 -9.70 -16.15 3.89
N ASN A 39 -9.24 -16.66 2.74
CA ASN A 39 -8.94 -18.09 2.56
C ASN A 39 -7.89 -18.59 3.58
N SER A 40 -7.05 -17.70 4.10
CA SER A 40 -6.21 -17.92 5.27
C SER A 40 -6.45 -16.82 6.30
N PRO A 41 -7.27 -17.08 7.34
CA PRO A 41 -7.51 -16.08 8.39
C PRO A 41 -6.22 -15.55 9.03
N ALA A 42 -5.17 -16.36 9.09
CA ALA A 42 -3.86 -15.94 9.60
C ALA A 42 -3.21 -14.87 8.72
N VAL A 43 -3.31 -15.00 7.38
CA VAL A 43 -2.79 -14.01 6.43
C VAL A 43 -3.57 -12.69 6.55
N LEU A 44 -4.90 -12.79 6.60
CA LEU A 44 -5.75 -11.61 6.73
C LEU A 44 -5.50 -10.89 8.07
N GLU A 45 -5.42 -11.62 9.18
CA GLU A 45 -5.16 -11.04 10.50
C GLU A 45 -3.77 -10.39 10.58
N ALA A 46 -2.73 -11.04 10.04
CA ALA A 46 -1.39 -10.47 9.99
C ALA A 46 -1.35 -9.16 9.19
N TYR A 47 -2.02 -9.11 8.04
CA TYR A 47 -2.16 -7.89 7.24
C TYR A 47 -2.85 -6.78 8.01
N LEU A 48 -4.00 -7.07 8.63
CA LEU A 48 -4.78 -6.09 9.39
C LEU A 48 -3.99 -5.54 10.59
N ASN A 49 -3.30 -6.41 11.34
CA ASN A 49 -2.50 -6.02 12.48
C ASN A 49 -1.28 -5.17 12.08
N PHE A 50 -0.61 -5.52 10.97
CA PHE A 50 0.52 -4.74 10.48
C PHE A 50 0.07 -3.35 10.02
N GLY A 51 -1.00 -3.27 9.23
CA GLY A 51 -1.57 -1.98 8.81
C GLY A 51 -2.06 -1.12 9.97
N ASP A 52 -2.72 -1.72 10.97
CA ASP A 52 -3.17 -1.02 12.15
C ASP A 52 -2.01 -0.49 13.02
N ALA A 53 -0.93 -1.26 13.14
CA ALA A 53 0.27 -0.81 13.85
C ALA A 53 0.91 0.41 13.16
N LEU A 54 1.09 0.35 11.82
CA LEU A 54 1.66 1.46 11.05
C LEU A 54 0.75 2.70 11.03
N GLY A 55 -0.58 2.50 11.03
CA GLY A 55 -1.54 3.61 11.14
C GLY A 55 -1.45 4.42 12.44
N ARG A 56 -0.79 3.87 13.48
CA ARG A 56 -0.47 4.57 14.75
C ARG A 56 0.98 5.07 14.81
N GLY A 57 1.72 4.93 13.71
CA GLY A 57 3.10 5.41 13.60
C GLY A 57 3.19 6.92 13.45
N THR A 58 4.43 7.40 13.33
CA THR A 58 4.76 8.84 13.30
C THR A 58 4.71 9.46 11.91
N LEU A 59 4.80 8.67 10.83
CA LEU A 59 4.73 9.17 9.45
C LEU A 59 3.37 9.77 9.08
N GLY A 60 2.31 9.30 9.73
CA GLY A 60 0.94 9.73 9.49
C GLY A 60 0.34 9.15 8.19
N ASN A 61 -0.99 9.17 8.13
CA ASN A 61 -1.75 8.52 7.05
C ASN A 61 -1.45 9.11 5.67
N ARG A 62 -1.21 10.44 5.59
CA ARG A 62 -0.95 11.10 4.30
C ARG A 62 0.30 10.54 3.62
N LEU A 63 1.42 10.51 4.32
CA LEU A 63 2.66 10.00 3.74
C LEU A 63 2.60 8.50 3.52
N GLY A 64 1.93 7.74 4.42
CA GLY A 64 1.68 6.31 4.25
C GLY A 64 0.95 5.99 2.94
N GLU A 65 -0.12 6.73 2.59
CA GLU A 65 -0.84 6.53 1.33
C GLU A 65 -0.01 6.95 0.10
N LEU A 66 0.79 8.01 0.19
CA LEU A 66 1.68 8.41 -0.91
C LEU A 66 2.78 7.36 -1.16
N ILE A 67 3.34 6.76 -0.10
CA ILE A 67 4.25 5.63 -0.22
C ILE A 67 3.53 4.44 -0.87
N ALA A 68 2.30 4.15 -0.45
CA ALA A 68 1.52 3.03 -0.98
C ALA A 68 1.27 3.14 -2.48
N VAL A 69 0.88 4.32 -2.99
CA VAL A 69 0.69 4.52 -4.45
C VAL A 69 2.02 4.45 -5.20
N ALA A 70 3.12 4.99 -4.65
CA ALA A 70 4.44 4.92 -5.27
C ALA A 70 4.96 3.48 -5.38
N VAL A 71 4.75 2.67 -4.33
CA VAL A 71 5.12 1.24 -4.29
C VAL A 71 4.21 0.42 -5.21
N ALA A 72 2.92 0.75 -5.31
CA ALA A 72 1.98 0.10 -6.23
C ALA A 72 2.40 0.30 -7.69
N GLU A 73 2.83 1.51 -8.08
CA GLU A 73 3.38 1.77 -9.42
C GLU A 73 4.69 0.99 -9.65
N ALA A 74 5.62 1.02 -8.70
CA ALA A 74 6.89 0.32 -8.82
C ALA A 74 6.71 -1.20 -9.00
N ASN A 75 5.72 -1.79 -8.32
CA ASN A 75 5.40 -3.22 -8.39
C ASN A 75 4.34 -3.55 -9.46
N GLN A 76 3.87 -2.59 -10.24
CA GLN A 76 2.84 -2.77 -11.27
C GLN A 76 1.58 -3.47 -10.74
N CYS A 77 1.07 -3.01 -9.58
CA CYS A 77 -0.14 -3.54 -8.97
C CYS A 77 -1.34 -2.61 -9.23
N GLN A 78 -2.14 -2.92 -10.27
CA GLN A 78 -3.31 -2.11 -10.63
C GLN A 78 -4.36 -2.05 -9.51
N TYR A 79 -4.60 -3.19 -8.82
CA TYR A 79 -5.49 -3.22 -7.67
C TYR A 79 -5.06 -2.21 -6.60
N CYS A 80 -3.79 -2.24 -6.24
CA CYS A 80 -3.24 -1.41 -5.18
C CYS A 80 -3.20 0.07 -5.57
N ALA A 81 -2.81 0.39 -6.81
CA ALA A 81 -2.86 1.76 -7.32
C ALA A 81 -4.28 2.33 -7.28
N SER A 82 -5.29 1.54 -7.66
CA SER A 82 -6.70 1.92 -7.60
C SER A 82 -7.20 2.12 -6.18
N ALA A 83 -6.92 1.16 -5.28
CA ALA A 83 -7.34 1.19 -3.88
C ALA A 83 -6.72 2.38 -3.13
N HIS A 84 -5.40 2.57 -3.21
CA HIS A 84 -4.71 3.63 -2.49
C HIS A 84 -4.97 5.02 -3.08
N THR A 85 -5.22 5.15 -4.39
CA THR A 85 -5.73 6.39 -4.97
C THR A 85 -7.11 6.74 -4.39
N PHE A 86 -8.01 5.78 -4.30
CA PHE A 86 -9.34 5.99 -3.71
C PHE A 86 -9.26 6.34 -2.22
N ILE A 87 -8.48 5.60 -1.43
CA ILE A 87 -8.29 5.82 0.01
C ILE A 87 -7.65 7.18 0.25
N GLY A 88 -6.56 7.48 -0.44
CA GLY A 88 -5.85 8.76 -0.33
C GLY A 88 -6.77 9.94 -0.58
N LYS A 89 -7.56 9.90 -1.65
CA LYS A 89 -8.51 10.96 -2.01
C LYS A 89 -9.70 11.05 -1.03
N ASN A 90 -10.37 9.92 -0.76
CA ASN A 90 -11.68 9.94 -0.12
C ASN A 90 -11.62 9.83 1.40
N LEU A 91 -10.64 9.14 1.96
CA LEU A 91 -10.51 8.93 3.40
C LEU A 91 -9.43 9.82 4.03
N VAL A 92 -8.26 9.90 3.42
CA VAL A 92 -7.12 10.69 3.93
C VAL A 92 -7.17 12.15 3.46
N LYS A 93 -7.99 12.46 2.43
CA LYS A 93 -8.19 13.82 1.88
C LYS A 93 -6.92 14.42 1.25
N VAL A 94 -6.09 13.58 0.64
CA VAL A 94 -5.01 14.03 -0.23
C VAL A 94 -5.61 14.49 -1.56
N ASN A 95 -5.18 15.63 -2.07
CA ASN A 95 -5.66 16.11 -3.37
C ASN A 95 -5.15 15.22 -4.52
N GLU A 96 -5.90 15.18 -5.62
CA GLU A 96 -5.60 14.33 -6.77
C GLU A 96 -4.25 14.65 -7.40
N GLU A 97 -3.89 15.93 -7.45
CA GLU A 97 -2.63 16.39 -8.02
C GLU A 97 -1.42 15.84 -7.25
N THR A 98 -1.47 15.85 -5.91
CA THR A 98 -0.43 15.25 -5.06
C THR A 98 -0.35 13.73 -5.24
N ILE A 99 -1.50 13.04 -5.34
CA ILE A 99 -1.50 11.58 -5.58
C ILE A 99 -0.90 11.28 -6.96
N LEU A 100 -1.26 12.05 -7.98
CA LEU A 100 -0.70 11.91 -9.32
C LEU A 100 0.82 12.18 -9.32
N ALA A 101 1.26 13.24 -8.64
CA ALA A 101 2.68 13.57 -8.51
C ALA A 101 3.46 12.42 -7.84
N ALA A 102 2.92 11.82 -6.77
CA ALA A 102 3.53 10.66 -6.13
C ALA A 102 3.66 9.45 -7.07
N ARG A 103 2.67 9.23 -7.94
CA ARG A 103 2.69 8.17 -8.95
C ARG A 103 3.70 8.46 -10.07
N THR A 104 3.70 9.69 -10.57
CA THR A 104 4.50 10.12 -11.75
C THR A 104 5.88 10.64 -11.40
N GLN A 105 6.29 10.61 -10.13
CA GLN A 105 7.56 11.12 -9.63
C GLN A 105 7.75 12.63 -9.87
N GLN A 106 6.65 13.37 -9.91
CA GLN A 106 6.73 14.82 -9.95
C GLN A 106 6.96 15.41 -8.55
N PRO A 107 7.62 16.56 -8.44
CA PRO A 107 7.89 17.20 -7.15
C PRO A 107 6.61 17.53 -6.38
N ILE A 108 6.65 17.29 -5.06
CA ILE A 108 5.58 17.64 -4.10
C ILE A 108 6.13 18.62 -3.06
N ASP A 109 7.03 18.14 -2.23
CA ASP A 109 7.84 18.89 -1.28
C ASP A 109 9.08 18.06 -0.91
N MET A 110 10.14 18.72 -0.46
CA MET A 110 11.45 18.11 -0.22
C MET A 110 11.36 16.85 0.68
N ARG A 111 10.58 16.91 1.76
CA ARG A 111 10.45 15.80 2.71
C ARG A 111 9.66 14.62 2.10
N THR A 112 8.54 14.91 1.47
CA THR A 112 7.74 13.89 0.78
C THR A 112 8.53 13.25 -0.36
N ASP A 113 9.21 14.05 -1.18
CA ASP A 113 9.98 13.54 -2.32
C ASP A 113 11.12 12.61 -1.88
N ALA A 114 11.85 12.97 -0.81
CA ALA A 114 12.89 12.10 -0.24
C ALA A 114 12.33 10.75 0.24
N ALA A 115 11.18 10.74 0.94
CA ALA A 115 10.53 9.51 1.39
C ALA A 115 10.07 8.64 0.22
N LEU A 116 9.45 9.24 -0.81
CA LEU A 116 8.98 8.51 -1.99
C LEU A 116 10.12 7.96 -2.84
N LYS A 117 11.21 8.73 -2.99
CA LYS A 117 12.44 8.27 -3.64
C LYS A 117 13.02 7.08 -2.90
N PHE A 118 13.17 7.19 -1.56
CA PHE A 118 13.70 6.11 -0.74
C PHE A 118 12.81 4.85 -0.81
N ALA A 119 11.49 5.01 -0.78
CA ALA A 119 10.56 3.89 -0.93
C ALA A 119 10.74 3.14 -2.26
N ARG A 120 10.93 3.86 -3.38
CA ARG A 120 11.19 3.25 -4.69
C ARG A 120 12.55 2.53 -4.72
N VAL A 121 13.58 3.17 -4.19
CA VAL A 121 14.93 2.56 -4.09
C VAL A 121 14.90 1.28 -3.25
N LEU A 122 14.11 1.25 -2.16
CA LEU A 122 13.90 0.03 -1.36
C LEU A 122 13.28 -1.11 -2.19
N VAL A 123 12.28 -0.81 -3.03
CA VAL A 123 11.68 -1.81 -3.92
C VAL A 123 12.68 -2.29 -4.97
N GLU A 124 13.31 -1.37 -5.69
CA GLU A 124 14.26 -1.67 -6.79
C GLU A 124 15.45 -2.48 -6.31
N LYS A 125 16.08 -2.05 -5.22
CA LYS A 125 17.27 -2.69 -4.63
C LYS A 125 16.91 -3.85 -3.67
N ARG A 126 15.64 -4.14 -3.47
CA ARG A 126 15.17 -5.19 -2.55
C ARG A 126 15.76 -5.01 -1.14
N GLY A 127 15.71 -3.79 -0.64
CA GLY A 127 16.24 -3.39 0.67
C GLY A 127 17.76 -3.20 0.74
N ARG A 128 18.52 -3.49 -0.32
CA ARG A 128 19.99 -3.31 -0.35
C ARG A 128 20.37 -1.88 -0.74
N VAL A 129 19.89 -0.93 0.03
CA VAL A 129 20.19 0.50 -0.15
C VAL A 129 21.61 0.82 0.27
N SER A 130 22.17 1.91 -0.27
CA SER A 130 23.49 2.43 0.11
C SER A 130 23.40 3.37 1.31
N ASP A 131 24.55 3.65 1.95
CA ASP A 131 24.65 4.65 2.99
C ASP A 131 24.19 6.04 2.51
N ALA A 132 24.44 6.37 1.24
CA ALA A 132 23.99 7.61 0.62
C ALA A 132 22.47 7.68 0.51
N ASP A 133 21.79 6.58 0.15
CA ASP A 133 20.33 6.52 0.10
C ASP A 133 19.70 6.79 1.48
N VAL A 134 20.33 6.26 2.56
CA VAL A 134 19.90 6.48 3.94
C VAL A 134 20.22 7.90 4.40
N ALA A 135 21.39 8.43 4.05
CA ALA A 135 21.78 9.79 4.40
C ALA A 135 20.80 10.81 3.80
N GLU A 136 20.45 10.67 2.52
CA GLU A 136 19.52 11.58 1.83
C GLU A 136 18.16 11.69 2.54
N VAL A 137 17.56 10.57 2.95
CA VAL A 137 16.26 10.59 3.66
C VAL A 137 16.41 11.19 5.06
N ARG A 138 17.53 10.97 5.74
CA ARG A 138 17.81 11.59 7.05
C ARG A 138 18.04 13.09 6.94
N ASP A 139 18.76 13.55 5.92
CA ASP A 139 19.01 14.97 5.64
C ASP A 139 17.71 15.72 5.31
N ALA A 140 16.70 15.02 4.78
CA ALA A 140 15.34 15.55 4.61
C ALA A 140 14.54 15.63 5.93
N GLY A 141 15.16 15.32 7.08
CA GLY A 141 14.59 15.48 8.41
C GLY A 141 13.82 14.28 8.94
N PHE A 142 14.04 13.07 8.40
CA PHE A 142 13.48 11.84 8.97
C PHE A 142 14.37 11.29 10.08
N SER A 143 13.78 10.98 11.22
CA SER A 143 14.42 10.24 12.31
C SER A 143 14.69 8.79 11.91
N GLU A 144 15.54 8.09 12.64
CA GLU A 144 15.80 6.65 12.42
C GLU A 144 14.52 5.81 12.58
N GLY A 145 13.63 6.19 13.50
CA GLY A 145 12.34 5.55 13.66
C GLY A 145 11.45 5.72 12.44
N GLU A 146 11.35 6.93 11.90
CA GLU A 146 10.58 7.21 10.70
C GLU A 146 11.15 6.53 9.45
N VAL A 147 12.48 6.42 9.34
CA VAL A 147 13.12 5.61 8.28
C VAL A 147 12.70 4.15 8.41
N GLY A 148 12.68 3.60 9.64
CA GLY A 148 12.16 2.26 9.92
C GLY A 148 10.68 2.10 9.52
N GLU A 149 9.84 3.12 9.79
CA GLU A 149 8.44 3.12 9.38
C GLU A 149 8.27 3.17 7.85
N ILE A 150 9.11 3.93 7.11
CA ILE A 150 9.11 3.91 5.63
C ILE A 150 9.41 2.50 5.12
N VAL A 151 10.44 1.82 5.68
CA VAL A 151 10.76 0.44 5.31
C VAL A 151 9.57 -0.49 5.58
N ALA A 152 8.90 -0.34 6.72
CA ALA A 152 7.74 -1.14 7.08
C ALA A 152 6.53 -0.89 6.17
N HIS A 153 6.26 0.36 5.79
CA HIS A 153 5.23 0.70 4.79
C HIS A 153 5.55 0.08 3.42
N VAL A 154 6.80 0.14 2.97
CA VAL A 154 7.23 -0.52 1.72
C VAL A 154 7.03 -2.02 1.80
N ALA A 155 7.39 -2.66 2.92
CA ALA A 155 7.22 -4.11 3.12
C ALA A 155 5.75 -4.53 3.09
N LEU A 156 4.87 -3.80 3.81
CA LEU A 156 3.43 -4.05 3.82
C LEU A 156 2.84 -3.93 2.40
N ASN A 157 3.18 -2.85 1.69
CA ASN A 157 2.66 -2.62 0.35
C ASN A 157 3.24 -3.60 -0.68
N THR A 158 4.51 -3.98 -0.58
CA THR A 158 5.09 -5.04 -1.42
C THR A 158 4.36 -6.37 -1.21
N PHE A 159 4.07 -6.75 0.04
CA PHE A 159 3.28 -7.94 0.33
C PHE A 159 1.91 -7.88 -0.34
N THR A 160 1.15 -6.79 -0.18
CA THR A 160 -0.19 -6.67 -0.79
C THR A 160 -0.12 -6.63 -2.32
N ASN A 161 0.89 -5.96 -2.90
CA ASN A 161 1.08 -5.92 -4.35
C ASN A 161 1.35 -7.32 -4.91
N TYR A 162 2.26 -8.07 -4.29
CA TYR A 162 2.57 -9.44 -4.71
C TYR A 162 1.36 -10.36 -4.53
N PHE A 163 0.64 -10.23 -3.42
CA PHE A 163 -0.58 -10.98 -3.19
C PHE A 163 -1.61 -10.73 -4.29
N ASN A 164 -1.93 -9.46 -4.58
CA ASN A 164 -2.91 -9.09 -5.59
C ASN A 164 -2.49 -9.49 -7.00
N ASN A 165 -1.23 -9.28 -7.37
CA ASN A 165 -0.69 -9.68 -8.65
C ASN A 165 -0.71 -11.21 -8.81
N THR A 166 -0.38 -11.97 -7.75
CA THR A 166 -0.43 -13.43 -7.74
C THR A 166 -1.86 -13.95 -7.83
N ALA A 167 -2.77 -13.40 -7.03
CA ALA A 167 -4.15 -13.81 -6.97
C ALA A 167 -4.96 -13.41 -8.22
N GLY A 168 -4.50 -12.41 -8.96
CA GLY A 168 -5.30 -11.77 -10.02
C GLY A 168 -6.56 -11.15 -9.44
N THR A 169 -6.41 -10.42 -8.32
CA THR A 169 -7.54 -9.83 -7.60
C THR A 169 -8.32 -8.88 -8.49
N ILE A 170 -9.63 -9.07 -8.59
CA ILE A 170 -10.51 -8.19 -9.37
C ILE A 170 -10.62 -6.85 -8.64
N VAL A 171 -10.35 -5.76 -9.36
CA VAL A 171 -10.43 -4.40 -8.81
C VAL A 171 -11.88 -4.06 -8.49
N ASP A 172 -12.14 -3.64 -7.25
CA ASP A 172 -13.45 -3.21 -6.73
C ASP A 172 -13.44 -1.75 -6.26
N PHE A 173 -12.48 -1.00 -6.77
CA PHE A 173 -12.35 0.46 -6.65
C PHE A 173 -12.45 1.11 -8.04
N PRO A 174 -12.65 2.45 -8.13
CA PRO A 174 -12.49 3.14 -9.41
C PRO A 174 -11.12 2.83 -10.02
N VAL A 175 -11.12 2.26 -11.22
CA VAL A 175 -9.90 1.77 -11.86
C VAL A 175 -8.96 2.92 -12.19
N VAL A 176 -7.71 2.76 -11.79
CA VAL A 176 -6.62 3.66 -12.13
C VAL A 176 -5.63 2.90 -13.02
N GLU A 177 -5.39 3.41 -14.22
CA GLU A 177 -4.42 2.82 -15.13
C GLU A 177 -3.00 2.99 -14.60
N LEU A 178 -2.22 1.92 -14.67
CA LEU A 178 -0.80 1.96 -14.31
C LEU A 178 -0.01 2.78 -15.33
N LEU A 179 1.02 3.44 -14.85
CA LEU A 179 1.96 4.13 -15.72
C LEU A 179 2.73 3.08 -16.55
N LYS A 180 2.92 3.40 -17.84
CA LYS A 180 3.74 2.54 -18.70
C LYS A 180 5.18 2.59 -18.21
N VAL A 181 5.72 1.45 -17.81
CA VAL A 181 7.17 1.33 -17.60
C VAL A 181 7.81 1.38 -18.97
N SER A 182 8.52 2.45 -19.27
CA SER A 182 9.45 2.44 -20.40
C SER A 182 10.55 1.45 -20.03
N LEU A 183 10.52 0.27 -20.65
CA LEU A 183 11.66 -0.65 -20.59
C LEU A 183 12.82 0.07 -21.28
N VAL A 184 13.74 0.60 -20.51
CA VAL A 184 15.03 1.12 -20.97
C VAL A 184 16.00 -0.05 -21.05
#